data_6ef72216bd38828420763acfca8a6495
#
_entry.id   6ef72216bd38828420763acfca8a6495
#
_cell.length_a   1.000
_cell.length_b   1.000
_cell.length_c   1.000
_cell.angle_alpha   90.00
_cell.angle_beta   90.00
_cell.angle_gamma   90.00
#
_symmetry.space_group_name_H-M   'P 1'
#
loop_
_entity.id
_entity.type
_entity.pdbx_description
1 polymer ?
#
loop_
_entity_poly.entity_id
_entity_poly.type
_entity_poly.pdbx_seq_one_letter_code
_entity_poly.pdbx_strand_id
1 'polypeptide(L)'
;MHKSAEVLNSLITINNDRIQGYETALDETKDADLKSLFSRFIQTSVSAKKELEVEVVKLGEKPDDGTRLDGKIYRLWMDFKAAVTGKDREAILNSCEYGEDVALQSYEDALDEEHLDTTYKTLIESQRDKIQKDHDQVNSMLVAYHNEN
;
A
#
# COMPACT_ATOMS: atom_id res chain seq x y z
N MET A 1 23.60 -11.74 2.05
CA MET A 1 22.14 -11.62 2.05
C MET A 1 21.60 -11.85 0.66
N HIS A 2 20.49 -12.54 0.55
CA HIS A 2 19.84 -12.75 -0.74
C HIS A 2 19.21 -11.46 -1.24
N LYS A 3 19.48 -11.11 -2.49
CA LYS A 3 18.84 -9.95 -3.11
C LYS A 3 17.32 -10.08 -3.09
N SER A 4 16.80 -11.29 -3.34
CA SER A 4 15.36 -11.55 -3.28
C SER A 4 14.80 -11.23 -1.91
N ALA A 5 15.49 -11.59 -0.82
CA ALA A 5 15.04 -11.28 0.54
C ALA A 5 14.96 -9.76 0.76
N GLU A 6 15.93 -9.01 0.24
CA GLU A 6 15.91 -7.54 0.35
C GLU A 6 14.69 -6.95 -0.38
N VAL A 7 14.41 -7.44 -1.59
CA VAL A 7 13.28 -6.99 -2.39
C VAL A 7 11.97 -7.30 -1.67
N LEU A 8 11.82 -8.56 -1.21
CA LEU A 8 10.60 -8.97 -0.51
C LEU A 8 10.39 -8.17 0.77
N ASN A 9 11.46 -7.90 1.52
CA ASN A 9 11.38 -7.09 2.74
C ASN A 9 11.00 -5.64 2.45
N SER A 10 11.45 -5.07 1.34
CA SER A 10 11.05 -3.72 0.97
C SER A 10 9.54 -3.64 0.70
N LEU A 11 8.97 -4.69 0.13
CA LEU A 11 7.52 -4.77 -0.12
C LEU A 11 6.74 -5.01 1.18
N ILE A 12 7.31 -5.76 2.12
CA ILE A 12 6.71 -5.92 3.45
C ILE A 12 6.60 -4.54 4.12
N THR A 13 7.65 -3.74 4.05
CA THR A 13 7.68 -2.39 4.63
C THR A 13 6.58 -1.51 4.02
N ILE A 14 6.43 -1.55 2.69
CA ILE A 14 5.38 -0.78 2.00
C ILE A 14 3.99 -1.22 2.46
N ASN A 15 3.77 -2.53 2.63
CA ASN A 15 2.49 -3.03 3.11
C ASN A 15 2.25 -2.65 4.58
N ASN A 16 3.28 -2.65 5.41
CA ASN A 16 3.19 -2.16 6.79
C ASN A 16 2.75 -0.69 6.82
N ASP A 17 3.32 0.13 5.92
CA ASP A 17 2.94 1.55 5.79
C ASP A 17 1.47 1.69 5.43
N ARG A 18 0.99 0.92 4.45
CA ARG A 18 -0.41 0.95 4.04
C ARG A 18 -1.34 0.55 5.17
N ILE A 19 -1.00 -0.54 5.88
CA ILE A 19 -1.79 -1.03 7.01
C ILE A 19 -1.93 0.08 8.06
N GLN A 20 -0.81 0.65 8.49
CA GLN A 20 -0.81 1.67 9.52
C GLN A 20 -1.57 2.92 9.09
N GLY A 21 -1.34 3.38 7.87
CA GLY A 21 -1.99 4.57 7.34
C GLY A 21 -3.49 4.41 7.22
N TYR A 22 -3.95 3.31 6.68
CA TYR A 22 -5.38 3.07 6.51
C TYR A 22 -6.08 2.73 7.82
N GLU A 23 -5.40 2.11 8.78
CA GLU A 23 -5.96 1.91 10.12
C GLU A 23 -6.22 3.26 10.80
N THR A 24 -5.27 4.19 10.69
CA THR A 24 -5.45 5.55 11.21
C THR A 24 -6.65 6.23 10.54
N ALA A 25 -6.74 6.11 9.22
CA ALA A 25 -7.85 6.71 8.47
C ALA A 25 -9.19 6.09 8.86
N LEU A 26 -9.22 4.78 9.05
CA LEU A 26 -10.42 4.06 9.45
C LEU A 26 -10.95 4.55 10.80
N ASP A 27 -10.05 4.82 11.74
CA ASP A 27 -10.42 5.31 13.07
C ASP A 27 -10.94 6.75 13.02
N GLU A 28 -10.45 7.55 12.07
CA GLU A 28 -10.79 8.98 12.00
C GLU A 28 -12.03 9.27 11.16
N THR A 29 -12.31 8.47 10.14
CA THR A 29 -13.44 8.75 9.24
C THR A 29 -14.75 8.25 9.82
N LYS A 30 -15.84 8.96 9.50
CA LYS A 30 -17.20 8.55 9.85
C LYS A 30 -18.00 8.13 8.62
N ASP A 31 -17.44 8.32 7.44
CA ASP A 31 -18.12 7.97 6.19
C ASP A 31 -18.10 6.46 5.98
N ALA A 32 -19.29 5.86 5.85
CA ALA A 32 -19.43 4.41 5.74
C ALA A 32 -18.70 3.83 4.53
N ASP A 33 -18.75 4.52 3.39
CA ASP A 33 -18.09 4.06 2.17
C ASP A 33 -16.56 4.16 2.27
N LEU A 34 -16.03 5.19 2.93
CA LEU A 34 -14.60 5.30 3.17
C LEU A 34 -14.12 4.25 4.17
N LYS A 35 -14.92 3.94 5.19
CA LYS A 35 -14.59 2.85 6.12
C LYS A 35 -14.48 1.52 5.39
N SER A 36 -15.42 1.24 4.52
CA SER A 36 -15.41 0.01 3.71
C SER A 36 -14.19 -0.03 2.80
N LEU A 37 -13.86 1.09 2.17
CA LEU A 37 -12.71 1.22 1.29
C LEU A 37 -11.41 0.95 2.06
N PHE A 38 -11.20 1.63 3.17
CA PHE A 38 -9.97 1.50 3.97
C PHE A 38 -9.84 0.10 4.55
N SER A 39 -10.95 -0.50 5.02
CA SER A 39 -10.94 -1.89 5.53
C SER A 39 -10.46 -2.86 4.46
N ARG A 40 -10.92 -2.68 3.21
CA ARG A 40 -10.51 -3.53 2.12
C ARG A 40 -9.03 -3.33 1.78
N PHE A 41 -8.55 -2.09 1.79
CA PHE A 41 -7.13 -1.81 1.53
C PHE A 41 -6.24 -2.42 2.60
N ILE A 42 -6.68 -2.39 3.86
CA ILE A 42 -5.96 -3.04 4.96
C ILE A 42 -5.88 -4.54 4.69
N GLN A 43 -6.99 -5.18 4.31
CA GLN A 43 -7.00 -6.61 4.03
C GLN A 43 -6.08 -6.99 2.87
N THR A 44 -6.06 -6.19 1.82
CA THR A 44 -5.13 -6.39 0.70
C THR A 44 -3.69 -6.44 1.21
N SER A 45 -3.31 -5.48 2.03
CA SER A 45 -1.93 -5.39 2.54
C SER A 45 -1.62 -6.43 3.60
N VAL A 46 -2.57 -6.79 4.45
CA VAL A 46 -2.36 -7.86 5.45
C VAL A 46 -2.09 -9.18 4.73
N SER A 47 -2.87 -9.51 3.70
CA SER A 47 -2.68 -10.73 2.92
C SER A 47 -1.34 -10.73 2.19
N ALA A 48 -0.99 -9.60 1.55
CA ALA A 48 0.27 -9.46 0.84
C ALA A 48 1.46 -9.62 1.79
N LYS A 49 1.40 -8.96 2.94
CA LYS A 49 2.44 -9.05 3.96
C LYS A 49 2.68 -10.49 4.39
N LYS A 50 1.62 -11.24 4.68
CA LYS A 50 1.73 -12.64 5.12
C LYS A 50 2.40 -13.51 4.08
N GLU A 51 2.02 -13.35 2.81
CA GLU A 51 2.63 -14.10 1.71
C GLU A 51 4.13 -13.79 1.59
N LEU A 52 4.49 -12.52 1.70
CA LEU A 52 5.89 -12.09 1.60
C LEU A 52 6.69 -12.61 2.79
N GLU A 53 6.15 -12.57 3.99
CA GLU A 53 6.83 -13.04 5.20
C GLU A 53 7.18 -14.53 5.11
N VAL A 54 6.27 -15.35 4.59
CA VAL A 54 6.52 -16.78 4.40
C VAL A 54 7.75 -16.98 3.50
N GLU A 55 7.85 -16.23 2.40
CA GLU A 55 8.96 -16.37 1.46
C GLU A 55 10.28 -15.88 2.04
N VAL A 56 10.26 -14.79 2.81
CA VAL A 56 11.46 -14.29 3.48
C VAL A 56 12.01 -15.32 4.47
N VAL A 57 11.12 -15.93 5.26
CA VAL A 57 11.51 -16.97 6.23
C VAL A 57 12.11 -18.18 5.50
N LYS A 58 11.53 -18.59 4.37
CA LYS A 58 12.07 -19.69 3.56
C LYS A 58 13.49 -19.41 3.07
N LEU A 59 13.82 -18.14 2.86
CA LEU A 59 15.18 -17.73 2.44
C LEU A 59 16.16 -17.65 3.62
N GLY A 60 15.71 -17.98 4.84
CA GLY A 60 16.55 -17.95 6.03
C GLY A 60 16.76 -16.54 6.58
N GLU A 61 15.95 -15.59 6.16
CA GLU A 61 16.05 -14.22 6.60
C GLU A 61 14.88 -13.84 7.51
N LYS A 62 15.02 -12.71 8.20
CA LYS A 62 13.97 -12.22 9.09
C LYS A 62 13.06 -11.23 8.36
N PRO A 63 11.73 -11.44 8.41
CA PRO A 63 10.81 -10.44 7.84
C PRO A 63 10.93 -9.11 8.56
N ASP A 64 10.86 -8.02 7.80
CA ASP A 64 10.87 -6.67 8.35
C ASP A 64 9.55 -6.42 9.08
N ASP A 65 9.60 -5.83 10.28
CA ASP A 65 8.41 -5.50 11.07
C ASP A 65 8.18 -3.98 11.17
N GLY A 66 8.99 -3.19 10.47
CA GLY A 66 8.93 -1.74 10.54
C GLY A 66 8.14 -1.09 9.43
N THR A 67 8.05 0.22 9.53
CA THR A 67 7.45 1.07 8.51
C THR A 67 8.54 1.96 7.93
N ARG A 68 8.26 2.53 6.77
CA ARG A 68 9.18 3.45 6.11
C ARG A 68 8.84 4.87 6.56
N LEU A 69 9.49 5.33 7.63
CA LEU A 69 9.20 6.63 8.23
C LEU A 69 10.16 7.73 7.78
N ASP A 70 10.69 7.65 6.56
CA ASP A 70 11.63 8.63 6.05
C ASP A 70 11.00 9.57 5.02
N GLY A 71 11.40 10.83 5.05
CA GLY A 71 11.19 11.82 4.00
C GLY A 71 9.80 11.83 3.38
N LYS A 72 9.75 11.50 2.09
CA LYS A 72 8.55 11.53 1.25
C LYS A 72 7.42 10.66 1.76
N ILE A 73 7.74 9.43 2.19
CA ILE A 73 6.73 8.46 2.61
C ILE A 73 6.07 8.91 3.92
N TYR A 74 6.88 9.38 4.86
CA TYR A 74 6.35 9.93 6.11
C TYR A 74 5.42 11.11 5.82
N ARG A 75 5.85 12.03 4.97
CA ARG A 75 5.04 13.22 4.62
C ARG A 75 3.73 12.83 3.94
N LEU A 76 3.78 11.83 3.05
CA LEU A 76 2.60 11.32 2.37
C LEU A 76 1.54 10.88 3.39
N TRP A 77 1.94 10.06 4.36
CA TRP A 77 0.99 9.54 5.35
C TRP A 77 0.51 10.61 6.32
N MET A 78 1.36 11.60 6.64
CA MET A 78 0.94 12.74 7.46
C MET A 78 -0.08 13.62 6.72
N ASP A 79 0.13 13.84 5.44
CA ASP A 79 -0.82 14.58 4.60
C ASP A 79 -2.15 13.86 4.49
N PHE A 80 -2.11 12.54 4.35
CA PHE A 80 -3.32 11.71 4.32
C PHE A 80 -4.09 11.82 5.64
N LYS A 81 -3.39 11.70 6.76
CA LYS A 81 -4.00 11.85 8.08
C LYS A 81 -4.65 13.22 8.24
N ALA A 82 -3.97 14.28 7.80
CA ALA A 82 -4.50 15.64 7.86
C ALA A 82 -5.78 15.77 7.02
N ALA A 83 -5.80 15.17 5.82
CA ALA A 83 -6.97 15.19 4.96
C ALA A 83 -8.16 14.49 5.61
N VAL A 84 -7.93 13.32 6.21
CA VAL A 84 -8.99 12.56 6.87
C VAL A 84 -9.53 13.35 8.07
N THR A 85 -8.64 13.92 8.87
CA THR A 85 -9.03 14.74 10.04
C THR A 85 -9.83 15.97 9.61
N GLY A 86 -9.44 16.59 8.49
CA GLY A 86 -10.14 17.75 7.94
C GLY A 86 -11.47 17.42 7.27
N LYS A 87 -11.75 16.15 7.05
CA LYS A 87 -13.00 15.64 6.47
C LYS A 87 -13.29 16.17 5.05
N ASP A 88 -12.26 16.51 4.32
CA ASP A 88 -12.37 16.92 2.92
C ASP A 88 -12.26 15.67 2.03
N ARG A 89 -13.41 15.25 1.50
CA ARG A 89 -13.50 14.00 0.72
C ARG A 89 -12.57 14.00 -0.48
N GLU A 90 -12.51 15.11 -1.23
CA GLU A 90 -11.61 15.18 -2.39
C GLU A 90 -10.15 15.05 -1.97
N ALA A 91 -9.75 15.74 -0.90
CA ALA A 91 -8.38 15.66 -0.39
C ALA A 91 -8.05 14.25 0.10
N ILE A 92 -9.01 13.57 0.76
CA ILE A 92 -8.84 12.20 1.20
C ILE A 92 -8.59 11.27 0.00
N LEU A 93 -9.42 11.36 -1.01
CA LEU A 93 -9.31 10.50 -2.20
C LEU A 93 -8.04 10.79 -3.00
N ASN A 94 -7.68 12.07 -3.13
CA ASN A 94 -6.42 12.45 -3.81
C ASN A 94 -5.20 11.90 -3.07
N SER A 95 -5.19 11.97 -1.74
CA SER A 95 -4.10 11.43 -0.94
C SER A 95 -4.04 9.91 -1.04
N CYS A 96 -5.20 9.24 -1.07
CA CYS A 96 -5.25 7.79 -1.31
C CYS A 96 -4.64 7.43 -2.65
N GLU A 97 -5.02 8.14 -3.71
CA GLU A 97 -4.50 7.86 -5.05
C GLU A 97 -2.98 8.00 -5.08
N TYR A 98 -2.47 9.07 -4.48
CA TYR A 98 -1.02 9.29 -4.40
C TYR A 98 -0.33 8.16 -3.62
N GLY A 99 -0.91 7.74 -2.49
CA GLY A 99 -0.36 6.63 -1.70
C GLY A 99 -0.35 5.33 -2.45
N GLU A 100 -1.41 5.06 -3.23
CA GLU A 100 -1.46 3.83 -4.05
C GLU A 100 -0.47 3.91 -5.21
N ASP A 101 -0.24 5.09 -5.79
CA ASP A 101 0.78 5.28 -6.82
C ASP A 101 2.18 4.96 -6.28
N VAL A 102 2.47 5.41 -5.05
CA VAL A 102 3.77 5.12 -4.41
C VAL A 102 3.93 3.61 -4.18
N ALA A 103 2.89 2.94 -3.70
CA ALA A 103 2.93 1.49 -3.50
C ALA A 103 3.13 0.75 -4.81
N LEU A 104 2.40 1.14 -5.86
CA LEU A 104 2.54 0.54 -7.19
C LEU A 104 3.96 0.74 -7.74
N GLN A 105 4.54 1.92 -7.57
CA GLN A 105 5.90 2.18 -8.01
C GLN A 105 6.89 1.26 -7.30
N SER A 106 6.70 1.01 -6.01
CA SER A 106 7.55 0.09 -5.25
C SER A 106 7.48 -1.33 -5.81
N TYR A 107 6.28 -1.77 -6.21
CA TYR A 107 6.11 -3.09 -6.84
C TYR A 107 6.74 -3.13 -8.23
N GLU A 108 6.63 -2.06 -9.02
CA GLU A 108 7.28 -2.00 -10.34
C GLU A 108 8.81 -2.02 -10.20
N ASP A 109 9.36 -1.28 -9.23
CA ASP A 109 10.80 -1.29 -8.96
C ASP A 109 11.28 -2.69 -8.57
N ALA A 110 10.48 -3.41 -7.77
CA ALA A 110 10.80 -4.78 -7.38
C ALA A 110 10.85 -5.71 -8.60
N LEU A 111 9.89 -5.57 -9.51
CA LEU A 111 9.83 -6.39 -10.72
C LEU A 111 10.98 -6.10 -11.70
N ASP A 112 11.52 -4.88 -11.66
CA ASP A 112 12.64 -4.47 -12.51
C ASP A 112 14.00 -4.91 -11.96
N GLU A 113 14.03 -5.48 -10.75
CA GLU A 113 15.30 -5.88 -10.13
C GLU A 113 15.91 -7.07 -10.85
N GLU A 114 17.13 -6.89 -11.36
CA GLU A 114 17.82 -7.89 -12.18
C GLU A 114 18.08 -9.22 -11.46
N HIS A 115 18.33 -9.15 -10.16
CA HIS A 115 18.73 -10.33 -9.39
C HIS A 115 17.56 -10.96 -8.66
N LEU A 116 16.32 -10.55 -8.95
CA LEU A 116 15.13 -11.15 -8.38
C LEU A 116 14.89 -12.52 -9.01
N ASP A 117 14.75 -13.54 -8.15
CA ASP A 117 14.43 -14.87 -8.61
C ASP A 117 13.05 -14.88 -9.27
N THR A 118 12.97 -15.56 -10.43
CA THR A 118 11.73 -15.64 -11.20
C THR A 118 10.56 -16.21 -10.39
N THR A 119 10.84 -17.08 -9.43
CA THR A 119 9.82 -17.65 -8.54
C THR A 119 9.01 -16.56 -7.84
N TYR A 120 9.64 -15.45 -7.48
CA TYR A 120 8.98 -14.37 -6.75
C TYR A 120 8.28 -13.37 -7.65
N LYS A 121 8.61 -13.33 -8.93
CA LYS A 121 7.98 -12.39 -9.88
C LYS A 121 6.48 -12.61 -9.97
N THR A 122 6.05 -13.86 -10.05
CA THR A 122 4.63 -14.20 -10.13
C THR A 122 3.87 -13.72 -8.88
N LEU A 123 4.44 -13.94 -7.71
CA LEU A 123 3.85 -13.48 -6.46
C LEU A 123 3.73 -11.95 -6.44
N ILE A 124 4.81 -11.27 -6.80
CA ILE A 124 4.87 -9.80 -6.80
C ILE A 124 3.87 -9.23 -7.81
N GLU A 125 3.80 -9.81 -9.01
CA GLU A 125 2.82 -9.39 -10.02
C GLU A 125 1.39 -9.56 -9.54
N SER A 126 1.08 -10.67 -8.88
CA SER A 126 -0.24 -10.94 -8.33
C SER A 126 -0.62 -9.89 -7.27
N GLN A 127 0.32 -9.54 -6.41
CA GLN A 127 0.09 -8.54 -5.37
C GLN A 127 -0.06 -7.14 -5.99
N ARG A 128 0.79 -6.82 -6.97
CA ARG A 128 0.67 -5.56 -7.71
C ARG A 128 -0.71 -5.40 -8.32
N ASP A 129 -1.23 -6.46 -8.93
CA ASP A 129 -2.54 -6.42 -9.58
C ASP A 129 -3.66 -6.12 -8.58
N LYS A 130 -3.55 -6.63 -7.36
CA LYS A 130 -4.53 -6.34 -6.30
C LYS A 130 -4.47 -4.88 -5.86
N ILE A 131 -3.26 -4.33 -5.72
CA ILE A 131 -3.09 -2.91 -5.39
C ILE A 131 -3.58 -2.03 -6.55
N GLN A 132 -3.35 -2.47 -7.80
CA GLN A 132 -3.87 -1.76 -8.96
C GLN A 132 -5.39 -1.66 -8.92
N LYS A 133 -6.08 -2.71 -8.52
CA LYS A 133 -7.53 -2.69 -8.36
C LYS A 133 -7.96 -1.69 -7.28
N ASP A 134 -7.21 -1.64 -6.18
CA ASP A 134 -7.46 -0.66 -5.12
C ASP A 134 -7.30 0.76 -5.64
N HIS A 135 -6.23 1.01 -6.39
CA HIS A 135 -5.97 2.29 -7.03
C HIS A 135 -7.11 2.68 -7.97
N ASP A 136 -7.53 1.74 -8.82
CA ASP A 136 -8.60 1.99 -9.79
C ASP A 136 -9.90 2.32 -9.10
N GLN A 137 -10.17 1.73 -7.96
CA GLN A 137 -11.37 2.05 -7.19
C GLN A 137 -11.33 3.47 -6.64
N VAL A 138 -10.19 3.91 -6.12
CA VAL A 138 -10.03 5.30 -5.67
C VAL A 138 -10.26 6.26 -6.83
N ASN A 139 -9.68 5.94 -7.98
CA ASN A 139 -9.84 6.75 -9.19
C ASN A 139 -11.32 6.85 -9.60
N SER A 140 -12.04 5.73 -9.56
CA SER A 140 -13.47 5.71 -9.87
C SER A 140 -14.27 6.60 -8.91
N MET A 141 -13.91 6.59 -7.63
CA MET A 141 -14.56 7.43 -6.63
C MET A 141 -14.28 8.91 -6.86
N LEU A 142 -13.05 9.24 -7.28
CA LEU A 142 -12.68 10.63 -7.63
C LEU A 142 -13.48 11.12 -8.84
N VAL A 143 -13.59 10.28 -9.87
CA VAL A 143 -14.36 10.60 -11.07
C VAL A 143 -15.83 10.85 -10.68
N ALA A 144 -16.41 9.95 -9.87
CA ALA A 144 -17.79 10.10 -9.41
C ALA A 144 -17.97 11.38 -8.59
N TYR A 145 -17.03 11.70 -7.73
CA TYR A 145 -17.08 12.93 -6.93
C TYR A 145 -17.09 14.18 -7.82
N HIS A 146 -16.19 14.23 -8.81
CA HIS A 146 -16.10 15.37 -9.72
C HIS A 146 -17.36 15.52 -10.58
N ASN A 147 -17.98 14.40 -10.96
CA ASN A 147 -19.21 14.43 -11.77
C ASN A 147 -20.42 14.91 -10.96
N GLU A 148 -20.43 14.70 -9.66
CA GLU A 148 -21.52 15.12 -8.77
C GLU A 148 -21.36 16.58 -8.31
N ASN A 149 -20.18 17.12 -8.43
CA ASN A 149 -19.84 18.46 -7.98
C ASN A 149 -19.30 19.29 -9.12
#